data_d0bf2c883dee762bc2519272387cdd77
#
_entry.id   d0bf2c883dee762bc2519272387cdd77
#
_cell.length_a   1.000
_cell.length_b   1.000
_cell.length_c   1.000
_cell.angle_alpha   90.00
_cell.angle_beta   90.00
_cell.angle_gamma   90.00
#
_symmetry.space_group_name_H-M   'P 1'
#
loop_
_entity.id
_entity.type
_entity.pdbx_description
1 polymer ?
#
loop_
_entity_poly.entity_id
_entity_poly.type
_entity_poly.pdbx_seq_one_letter_code
_entity_poly.pdbx_strand_id
1 'polypeptide(L)'
;MFIGKLILQIAGCVGNDFGKCNGCNTGKCPIGITTQNPKLMQRLDVDRVAENIVNYICATDIELKKLLAPVGNSTLPIGRSDALVCVDKNVAERLQIQYSC
;
A
#
# COMPACT_ATOMS: atom_id res chain seq x y z
N MET A 1 -5.44 2.54 8.08
CA MET A 1 -6.46 1.64 7.49
C MET A 1 -6.27 1.32 6.00
N PHE A 2 -5.61 2.17 5.21
CA PHE A 2 -5.35 1.95 3.78
C PHE A 2 -4.31 0.85 3.49
N ILE A 3 -3.20 0.81 4.20
CA ILE A 3 -2.09 -0.14 3.98
C ILE A 3 -2.52 -1.58 4.22
N GLY A 4 -3.31 -1.83 5.27
CA GLY A 4 -3.80 -3.19 5.54
C GLY A 4 -4.72 -3.74 4.44
N LYS A 5 -5.54 -2.89 3.85
CA LYS A 5 -6.43 -3.27 2.73
C LYS A 5 -5.64 -3.59 1.46
N LEU A 6 -4.58 -2.85 1.21
CA LEU A 6 -3.68 -3.06 0.08
C LEU A 6 -2.90 -4.37 0.20
N ILE A 7 -2.36 -4.68 1.38
CA ILE A 7 -1.67 -5.95 1.64
C ILE A 7 -2.62 -7.14 1.47
N LEU A 8 -3.85 -7.04 1.96
CA LEU A 8 -4.87 -8.06 1.78
C LEU A 8 -5.25 -8.27 0.30
N GLN A 9 -5.26 -7.21 -0.49
CA GLN A 9 -5.48 -7.29 -1.94
C GLN A 9 -4.33 -8.01 -2.65
N ILE A 10 -3.09 -7.70 -2.30
CA ILE A 10 -1.89 -8.36 -2.84
C ILE A 10 -1.88 -9.84 -2.47
N ALA A 11 -2.34 -10.19 -1.27
CA ALA A 11 -2.48 -11.56 -0.81
C ALA A 11 -3.55 -12.38 -1.53
N GLY A 12 -4.25 -11.80 -2.51
CA GLY A 12 -5.25 -12.50 -3.32
C GLY A 12 -6.70 -12.16 -3.00
N CYS A 13 -6.95 -11.15 -2.16
CA CYS A 13 -8.30 -10.60 -1.93
C CYS A 13 -8.91 -9.91 -3.17
N VAL A 14 -8.24 -10.04 -4.31
CA VAL A 14 -8.58 -9.41 -5.61
C VAL A 14 -9.63 -10.22 -6.37
N GLY A 15 -10.27 -11.16 -5.72
CA GLY A 15 -11.05 -12.17 -6.40
C GLY A 15 -12.37 -11.70 -6.92
N ASN A 16 -12.90 -10.63 -6.93
CA ASN A 16 -14.14 -10.18 -7.59
C ASN A 16 -14.50 -8.76 -7.13
N ASP A 17 -14.33 -7.81 -7.98
CA ASP A 17 -14.67 -6.39 -7.78
C ASP A 17 -13.85 -5.67 -6.70
N PHE A 18 -12.86 -4.93 -7.13
CA PHE A 18 -12.08 -3.99 -6.33
C PHE A 18 -12.99 -3.22 -5.35
N GLY A 19 -12.87 -3.52 -4.07
CA GLY A 19 -13.52 -2.75 -3.01
C GLY A 19 -14.83 -3.30 -2.44
N LYS A 20 -15.40 -4.38 -2.95
CA LYS A 20 -16.69 -4.90 -2.45
C LYS A 20 -16.60 -5.97 -1.35
N CYS A 21 -15.44 -6.57 -1.11
CA CYS A 21 -15.30 -7.51 -0.01
C CYS A 21 -15.08 -6.77 1.32
N ASN A 22 -16.10 -6.68 2.12
CA ASN A 22 -16.07 -6.13 3.49
C ASN A 22 -16.23 -7.23 4.56
N GLY A 23 -15.98 -8.47 4.21
CA GLY A 23 -16.21 -9.64 5.07
C GLY A 23 -15.08 -9.99 6.02
N CYS A 24 -14.04 -9.17 6.19
CA CYS A 24 -12.88 -9.51 7.02
C CYS A 24 -13.23 -9.73 8.51
N ASN A 25 -14.25 -9.08 9.01
CA ASN A 25 -14.72 -9.20 10.39
C ASN A 25 -15.72 -10.34 10.61
N THR A 26 -16.18 -10.99 9.55
CA THR A 26 -17.22 -12.04 9.65
C THR A 26 -16.65 -13.44 9.90
N GLY A 27 -15.33 -13.61 9.80
CA GLY A 27 -14.69 -14.94 9.87
C GLY A 27 -14.96 -15.84 8.66
N LYS A 28 -15.62 -15.33 7.62
CA LYS A 28 -15.99 -16.08 6.39
C LYS A 28 -15.15 -15.67 5.19
N CYS A 29 -13.89 -15.32 5.39
CA CYS A 29 -13.00 -14.91 4.31
C CYS A 29 -12.86 -16.01 3.26
N PRO A 30 -13.26 -15.80 1.99
CA PRO A 30 -13.23 -16.84 0.96
C PRO A 30 -11.80 -17.24 0.55
N ILE A 31 -10.81 -16.41 0.89
CA ILE A 31 -9.38 -16.61 0.55
C ILE A 31 -8.62 -17.29 1.69
N GLY A 32 -9.21 -17.36 2.89
CA GLY A 32 -8.58 -18.04 4.00
C GLY A 32 -7.71 -17.18 4.92
N ILE A 33 -7.70 -15.84 4.74
CA ILE A 33 -6.84 -14.94 5.53
C ILE A 33 -7.48 -14.63 6.89
N THR A 34 -8.72 -14.13 6.89
CA THR A 34 -9.42 -13.72 8.11
C THR A 34 -10.54 -14.71 8.47
N THR A 35 -10.16 -15.96 8.68
CA THR A 35 -11.09 -17.05 9.02
C THR A 35 -10.39 -18.07 9.90
N GLN A 36 -11.16 -18.75 10.75
CA GLN A 36 -10.73 -19.92 11.52
C GLN A 36 -11.27 -21.23 10.94
N ASN A 37 -11.98 -21.17 9.81
CA ASN A 37 -12.50 -22.34 9.15
C ASN A 37 -11.38 -23.10 8.43
N PRO A 38 -11.06 -24.36 8.81
CA PRO A 38 -9.94 -25.10 8.22
C PRO A 38 -10.05 -25.27 6.70
N LYS A 39 -11.26 -25.44 6.18
CA LYS A 39 -11.50 -25.57 4.73
C LYS A 39 -11.19 -24.30 3.95
N LEU A 40 -11.40 -23.14 4.58
CA LEU A 40 -11.09 -21.85 3.97
C LEU A 40 -9.61 -21.50 4.14
N MET A 41 -9.00 -21.85 5.28
CA MET A 41 -7.56 -21.64 5.53
C MET A 41 -6.67 -22.36 4.54
N GLN A 42 -7.07 -23.56 4.10
CA GLN A 42 -6.33 -24.35 3.10
C GLN A 42 -6.27 -23.69 1.72
N ARG A 43 -7.06 -22.66 1.47
CA ARG A 43 -7.03 -21.90 0.20
C ARG A 43 -5.88 -20.90 0.15
N LEU A 44 -5.32 -20.55 1.29
CA LEU A 44 -4.21 -19.61 1.38
C LEU A 44 -2.90 -20.33 1.07
N ASP A 45 -2.33 -20.02 -0.07
CA ASP A 45 -0.97 -20.40 -0.42
C ASP A 45 0.00 -19.36 0.16
N VAL A 46 0.60 -19.68 1.30
CA VAL A 46 1.44 -18.75 2.07
C VAL A 46 2.70 -18.36 1.28
N ASP A 47 3.33 -19.30 0.60
CA ASP A 47 4.59 -19.07 -0.11
C ASP A 47 4.35 -18.14 -1.31
N ARG A 48 3.30 -18.39 -2.08
CA ARG A 48 2.91 -17.54 -3.20
C ARG A 48 2.53 -16.13 -2.74
N VAL A 49 1.83 -16.01 -1.63
CA VAL A 49 1.46 -14.70 -1.07
C VAL A 49 2.69 -13.94 -0.59
N ALA A 50 3.64 -14.61 0.06
CA ALA A 50 4.90 -14.00 0.48
C ALA A 50 5.69 -13.47 -0.73
N GLU A 51 5.80 -14.26 -1.79
CA GLU A 51 6.44 -13.85 -3.03
C GLU A 51 5.76 -12.62 -3.67
N ASN A 52 4.43 -12.62 -3.73
CA ASN A 52 3.67 -11.49 -4.25
C ASN A 52 3.91 -10.21 -3.44
N ILE A 53 4.01 -10.31 -2.12
CA ILE A 53 4.33 -9.16 -1.25
C ILE A 53 5.73 -8.63 -1.53
N VAL A 54 6.71 -9.50 -1.65
CA VAL A 54 8.09 -9.11 -2.00
C VAL A 54 8.12 -8.40 -3.35
N ASN A 55 7.48 -8.96 -4.37
CA ASN A 55 7.42 -8.37 -5.71
C ASN A 55 6.76 -6.98 -5.68
N TYR A 56 5.70 -6.81 -4.90
CA TYR A 56 5.03 -5.52 -4.74
C TYR A 56 5.95 -4.49 -4.08
N ILE A 57 6.65 -4.86 -2.99
CA ILE A 57 7.57 -3.96 -2.30
C ILE A 57 8.71 -3.56 -3.22
N CYS A 58 9.30 -4.51 -3.95
CA CYS A 58 10.37 -4.23 -4.93
C CYS A 58 9.90 -3.29 -6.04
N ALA A 59 8.71 -3.52 -6.60
CA ALA A 59 8.14 -2.64 -7.61
C ALA A 59 7.89 -1.22 -7.07
N THR A 60 7.38 -1.12 -5.86
CA THR A 60 7.15 0.17 -5.17
C THR A 60 8.47 0.92 -4.93
N ASP A 61 9.52 0.23 -4.52
CA ASP A 61 10.86 0.82 -4.33
C ASP A 61 11.41 1.41 -5.65
N ILE A 62 11.26 0.66 -6.75
CA ILE A 62 11.65 1.14 -8.08
C ILE A 62 10.88 2.40 -8.48
N GLU A 63 9.57 2.42 -8.28
CA GLU A 63 8.74 3.59 -8.62
C GLU A 63 9.09 4.81 -7.75
N LEU A 64 9.32 4.60 -6.46
CA LEU A 64 9.76 5.67 -5.56
C LEU A 64 11.11 6.25 -5.97
N LYS A 65 12.06 5.42 -6.36
CA LYS A 65 13.37 5.88 -6.87
C LYS A 65 13.22 6.72 -8.15
N LYS A 66 12.32 6.37 -9.04
CA LYS A 66 12.01 7.18 -10.23
C LYS A 66 11.44 8.55 -9.86
N LEU A 67 10.61 8.63 -8.81
CA LEU A 67 10.06 9.90 -8.33
C LEU A 67 11.10 10.75 -7.59
N LEU A 68 12.09 10.13 -6.95
CA LEU A 68 13.15 10.82 -6.24
C LEU A 68 14.26 11.34 -7.15
N ALA A 69 14.49 10.70 -8.28
CA ALA A 69 15.56 11.07 -9.22
C ALA A 69 15.48 12.54 -9.69
N PRO A 70 14.31 13.09 -10.09
CA PRO A 70 14.18 14.49 -10.50
C PRO A 70 14.54 15.50 -9.40
N VAL A 71 14.40 15.14 -8.13
CA VAL A 71 14.77 15.99 -6.98
C VAL A 71 16.19 15.73 -6.46
N GLY A 72 16.97 14.94 -7.20
CA GLY A 72 18.37 14.68 -6.88
C GLY A 72 18.61 13.76 -5.69
N ASN A 73 17.60 12.99 -5.28
CA ASN A 73 17.71 12.07 -4.15
C ASN A 73 17.70 10.62 -4.63
N SER A 74 18.55 9.79 -4.02
CA SER A 74 18.60 8.33 -4.26
C SER A 74 17.90 7.52 -3.16
N THR A 75 17.60 8.15 -2.05
CA THR A 75 16.93 7.53 -0.88
C THR A 75 15.79 8.41 -0.44
N LEU A 76 14.76 7.80 0.15
CA LEU A 76 13.66 8.54 0.79
C LEU A 76 14.22 9.28 2.02
N PRO A 77 14.36 10.62 1.96
CA PRO A 77 14.74 11.38 3.14
C PRO A 77 13.49 11.50 4.01
N ILE A 78 13.41 10.67 5.03
CA ILE A 78 12.36 10.79 6.04
C ILE A 78 12.49 12.19 6.69
N GLY A 79 11.50 13.03 6.47
CA GLY A 79 11.43 14.36 7.12
C GLY A 79 11.98 15.56 6.34
N ARG A 80 12.39 15.43 5.09
CA ARG A 80 12.76 16.59 4.26
C ARG A 80 11.54 17.13 3.51
N SER A 81 11.05 18.27 3.96
CA SER A 81 9.98 19.04 3.29
C SER A 81 10.52 20.04 2.26
N ASP A 82 11.83 20.26 2.21
CA ASP A 82 12.49 21.24 1.34
C ASP A 82 12.46 20.89 -0.16
N ALA A 83 12.23 19.61 -0.48
CA ALA A 83 12.06 19.14 -1.85
C ALA A 83 10.60 19.19 -2.36
N LEU A 84 9.67 19.59 -1.50
CA LEU A 84 8.24 19.62 -1.83
C LEU A 84 7.75 21.07 -1.87
N VAL A 85 6.96 21.34 -2.90
CA VAL A 85 6.29 22.63 -3.08
C VAL A 85 4.80 22.37 -3.28
N CYS A 86 3.96 23.13 -2.61
CA CYS A 86 2.51 23.01 -2.71
C CYS A 86 1.92 24.22 -3.43
N VAL A 87 1.00 23.97 -4.33
CA VAL A 87 0.24 25.02 -5.05
C VAL A 87 -1.04 25.43 -4.34
N ASP A 88 -1.44 24.73 -3.29
CA ASP A 88 -2.56 25.08 -2.44
C ASP A 88 -2.05 25.64 -1.11
N LYS A 89 -2.40 26.88 -0.82
CA LYS A 89 -1.95 27.60 0.38
C LYS A 89 -2.39 26.92 1.68
N ASN A 90 -3.63 26.47 1.76
CA ASN A 90 -4.17 25.84 2.96
C ASN A 90 -3.48 24.50 3.26
N VAL A 91 -3.15 23.74 2.20
CA VAL A 91 -2.42 22.48 2.32
C VAL A 91 -0.97 22.74 2.71
N ALA A 92 -0.32 23.75 2.11
CA ALA A 92 1.04 24.15 2.44
C ALA A 92 1.19 24.53 3.93
N GLU A 93 0.26 25.33 4.45
CA GLU A 93 0.26 25.75 5.86
C GLU A 93 0.06 24.55 6.81
N ARG A 94 -0.86 23.63 6.48
CA ARG A 94 -1.13 22.43 7.30
C ARG A 94 0.03 21.46 7.34
N LEU A 95 0.73 21.30 6.22
CA LEU A 95 1.84 20.37 6.08
C LEU A 95 3.20 21.00 6.38
N GLN A 96 3.24 22.32 6.63
CA GLN A 96 4.47 23.09 6.86
C GLN A 96 5.50 22.94 5.74
N ILE A 97 5.03 22.92 4.48
CA ILE A 97 5.84 22.86 3.29
C ILE A 97 5.78 24.18 2.52
N GLN A 98 6.73 24.39 1.62
CA GLN A 98 6.82 25.63 0.85
C GLN A 98 5.59 25.79 -0.06
N TYR A 99 4.99 26.98 -0.02
CA TYR A 99 3.97 27.40 -0.98
C TYR A 99 4.62 28.05 -2.19
N SER A 100 4.19 27.69 -3.37
CA SER A 100 4.57 28.34 -4.63
C SER A 100 3.34 28.84 -5.35
N CYS A 101 3.35 30.11 -5.68
CA CYS A 101 2.36 30.70 -6.58
C CYS A 101 2.63 30.29 -8.02
#